data_ad1cdfed256ea56d4747428c0d12b9f1
#
_entry.id   ad1cdfed256ea56d4747428c0d12b9f1
#
_cell.length_a   1.000
_cell.length_b   1.000
_cell.length_c   1.000
_cell.angle_alpha   90.00
_cell.angle_beta   90.00
_cell.angle_gamma   90.00
#
_symmetry.space_group_name_H-M   'P 1'
#
loop_
_entity.id
_entity.type
_entity.pdbx_description
1 polymer ?
#
loop_
_entity_poly.entity_id
_entity_poly.type
_entity_poly.pdbx_seq_one_letter_code
_entity_poly.pdbx_strand_id
1 'polypeptide(L)'
;MGRRYFGTDGVRGRVGDHPMTVDFALHLASAAARVLAPDGGTVLIGKDTRLSGYMFESALEAGFVAAGVDVMLIGPLPTPGIAYLTTRFECDFGVVISASHNLYDDNGIKFFDRSGAKLSDELEESIESELAQPPLTRTSRSLGRATRVDRSRTVYQEFCASTVPPGVDLSGLKIVVDCANGASYKVGPRILADLGAEIVPIGCSPNGRNINDGCGSTAPDLLQLTVPGVRANVGIALDGDGDRLVMVDHLGRIVDGDQLLYVIARALKQAGTLRGPVVGTVMSNFGLEAGLRASGIEFRRAAVGDRYVLAMLREAQGILGGETSGHILCLDKTTTGDGLVCALQVLTVMQQTGRPLAELASGMQKYPQVLLNVKVAQRFDPAAVPAVSEAVARIERSLGGEGRVVLRPSGTEPVIRVMVEGRDESATRAAATELAEAVKAAAG
;
A
#
# COMPACT_ATOMS: atom_id res chain seq x y z
N MET A 1 2.20 -23.85 13.57
CA MET A 1 3.32 -22.99 14.06
C MET A 1 3.14 -21.65 13.35
N GLY A 2 3.26 -20.51 14.05
CA GLY A 2 3.11 -19.23 13.38
C GLY A 2 4.26 -18.99 12.38
N ARG A 3 4.00 -18.22 11.34
CA ARG A 3 4.97 -17.82 10.31
C ARG A 3 6.22 -17.17 10.95
N ARG A 4 7.38 -17.59 10.50
CA ARG A 4 8.67 -17.13 11.01
C ARG A 4 9.29 -16.04 10.15
N TYR A 5 9.16 -16.14 8.83
CA TYR A 5 9.80 -15.27 7.84
C TYR A 5 8.78 -14.38 7.12
N PHE A 6 7.61 -14.91 6.79
CA PHE A 6 6.55 -14.11 6.18
C PHE A 6 5.89 -13.20 7.23
N GLY A 7 6.00 -11.88 6.97
CA GLY A 7 5.26 -10.86 7.69
C GLY A 7 3.86 -10.62 7.11
N THR A 8 3.32 -9.43 7.32
CA THR A 8 2.03 -9.02 6.72
C THR A 8 2.11 -8.78 5.21
N ASP A 9 3.32 -8.61 4.65
CA ASP A 9 3.53 -8.29 3.24
C ASP A 9 4.85 -8.91 2.74
N GLY A 10 4.91 -10.23 2.73
CA GLY A 10 6.06 -11.00 2.28
C GLY A 10 7.21 -11.10 3.30
N VAL A 11 8.37 -11.53 2.83
CA VAL A 11 9.62 -11.59 3.59
C VAL A 11 10.37 -10.28 3.41
N ARG A 12 10.76 -9.60 4.48
CA ARG A 12 11.49 -8.32 4.44
C ARG A 12 12.61 -8.28 5.45
N GLY A 13 13.62 -7.46 5.18
CA GLY A 13 14.71 -7.19 6.10
C GLY A 13 15.82 -6.36 5.47
N ARG A 14 16.85 -6.10 6.28
CA ARG A 14 18.05 -5.42 5.83
C ARG A 14 18.86 -6.34 4.91
N VAL A 15 19.30 -5.81 3.79
CA VAL A 15 20.09 -6.55 2.80
C VAL A 15 21.44 -6.97 3.41
N GLY A 16 21.74 -8.25 3.30
CA GLY A 16 22.92 -8.86 3.91
C GLY A 16 22.68 -9.51 5.28
N ASP A 17 21.58 -9.15 5.95
CA ASP A 17 21.14 -9.81 7.18
C ASP A 17 20.09 -10.88 6.84
N HIS A 18 20.15 -12.04 7.53
CA HIS A 18 19.14 -13.08 7.37
C HIS A 18 17.75 -12.54 7.79
N PRO A 19 16.67 -12.75 6.97
CA PRO A 19 16.57 -13.62 5.80
C PRO A 19 16.90 -12.96 4.44
N MET A 20 17.31 -11.69 4.39
CA MET A 20 17.56 -11.00 3.13
C MET A 20 18.98 -11.24 2.62
N THR A 21 19.32 -12.51 2.37
CA THR A 21 20.58 -13.01 1.82
C THR A 21 20.36 -13.78 0.51
N VAL A 22 21.41 -13.91 -0.30
CA VAL A 22 21.34 -14.58 -1.64
C VAL A 22 20.97 -16.06 -1.52
N ASP A 23 21.59 -16.75 -0.55
CA ASP A 23 21.35 -18.17 -0.28
C ASP A 23 19.92 -18.41 0.20
N PHE A 24 19.39 -17.53 1.07
CA PHE A 24 18.00 -17.62 1.49
C PHE A 24 17.01 -17.36 0.32
N ALA A 25 17.27 -16.36 -0.51
CA ALA A 25 16.41 -16.06 -1.67
C ALA A 25 16.35 -17.23 -2.67
N LEU A 26 17.50 -17.85 -2.97
CA LEU A 26 17.54 -19.04 -3.81
C LEU A 26 16.75 -20.20 -3.16
N HIS A 27 16.92 -20.40 -1.86
CA HIS A 27 16.22 -21.45 -1.12
C HIS A 27 14.71 -21.18 -1.07
N LEU A 28 14.30 -19.93 -0.84
CA LEU A 28 12.89 -19.51 -0.86
C LEU A 28 12.25 -19.75 -2.22
N ALA A 29 12.96 -19.49 -3.32
CA ALA A 29 12.48 -19.79 -4.67
C ALA A 29 12.23 -21.29 -4.85
N SER A 30 13.18 -22.13 -4.39
CA SER A 30 13.02 -23.57 -4.44
C SER A 30 11.84 -24.09 -3.61
N ALA A 31 11.66 -23.56 -2.40
CA ALA A 31 10.53 -23.87 -1.52
C ALA A 31 9.19 -23.45 -2.14
N ALA A 32 9.13 -22.21 -2.67
CA ALA A 32 7.95 -21.70 -3.33
C ALA A 32 7.58 -22.52 -4.58
N ALA A 33 8.57 -22.95 -5.38
CA ALA A 33 8.34 -23.80 -6.54
C ALA A 33 7.67 -25.13 -6.18
N ARG A 34 8.08 -25.76 -5.07
CA ARG A 34 7.47 -27.02 -4.60
C ARG A 34 6.00 -26.87 -4.23
N VAL A 35 5.62 -25.71 -3.70
CA VAL A 35 4.25 -25.46 -3.25
C VAL A 35 3.37 -24.92 -4.39
N LEU A 36 3.88 -23.93 -5.14
CA LEU A 36 3.07 -23.17 -6.11
C LEU A 36 3.09 -23.77 -7.51
N ALA A 37 4.14 -24.56 -7.86
CA ALA A 37 4.31 -25.16 -9.17
C ALA A 37 5.05 -26.53 -9.07
N PRO A 38 4.50 -27.53 -8.36
CA PRO A 38 5.18 -28.81 -8.08
C PRO A 38 5.54 -29.60 -9.34
N ASP A 39 4.73 -29.49 -10.37
CA ASP A 39 4.90 -30.19 -11.65
C ASP A 39 5.57 -29.33 -12.73
N GLY A 40 6.08 -28.15 -12.35
CA GLY A 40 6.52 -27.10 -13.26
C GLY A 40 5.43 -26.06 -13.46
N GLY A 41 5.77 -24.97 -14.16
CA GLY A 41 4.86 -23.84 -14.38
C GLY A 41 5.65 -22.59 -14.73
N THR A 42 5.02 -21.44 -14.66
CA THR A 42 5.63 -20.14 -14.99
C THR A 42 5.50 -19.15 -13.87
N VAL A 43 6.61 -18.50 -13.50
CA VAL A 43 6.64 -17.38 -12.54
C VAL A 43 6.96 -16.08 -13.25
N LEU A 44 6.26 -15.00 -12.89
CA LEU A 44 6.60 -13.64 -13.29
C LEU A 44 7.41 -12.99 -12.18
N ILE A 45 8.59 -12.44 -12.48
CA ILE A 45 9.43 -11.72 -11.51
C ILE A 45 9.61 -10.27 -11.94
N GLY A 46 9.23 -9.36 -11.05
CA GLY A 46 9.51 -7.94 -11.19
C GLY A 46 10.13 -7.36 -9.92
N LYS A 47 10.59 -6.13 -10.00
CA LYS A 47 11.30 -5.47 -8.90
C LYS A 47 11.10 -3.97 -8.90
N ASP A 48 11.47 -3.32 -7.80
CA ASP A 48 11.67 -1.89 -7.76
C ASP A 48 13.07 -1.49 -8.28
N THR A 49 13.51 -0.29 -7.98
CA THR A 49 14.77 0.27 -8.50
C THR A 49 15.98 0.05 -7.61
N ARG A 50 15.85 -0.67 -6.47
CA ARG A 50 16.93 -0.94 -5.54
C ARG A 50 18.07 -1.70 -6.23
N LEU A 51 19.31 -1.32 -5.90
CA LEU A 51 20.50 -2.03 -6.42
C LEU A 51 20.48 -3.52 -6.07
N SER A 52 20.09 -3.85 -4.84
CA SER A 52 19.97 -5.24 -4.36
C SER A 52 18.90 -6.06 -5.11
N GLY A 53 17.95 -5.39 -5.77
CA GLY A 53 16.92 -6.08 -6.57
C GLY A 53 17.50 -6.92 -7.69
N TYR A 54 18.60 -6.51 -8.30
CA TYR A 54 19.27 -7.30 -9.36
C TYR A 54 19.90 -8.58 -8.81
N MET A 55 20.50 -8.50 -7.62
CA MET A 55 21.09 -9.66 -6.94
C MET A 55 20.01 -10.68 -6.57
N PHE A 56 18.91 -10.22 -5.96
CA PHE A 56 17.80 -11.12 -5.59
C PHE A 56 17.06 -11.67 -6.80
N GLU A 57 16.89 -10.90 -7.88
CA GLU A 57 16.33 -11.40 -9.15
C GLU A 57 17.13 -12.59 -9.67
N SER A 58 18.47 -12.48 -9.71
CA SER A 58 19.33 -13.56 -10.18
C SER A 58 19.29 -14.79 -9.26
N ALA A 59 19.19 -14.62 -7.95
CA ALA A 59 19.08 -15.72 -7.00
C ALA A 59 17.73 -16.45 -7.13
N LEU A 60 16.63 -15.70 -7.23
CA LEU A 60 15.29 -16.25 -7.44
C LEU A 60 15.17 -16.94 -8.80
N GLU A 61 15.69 -16.34 -9.87
CA GLU A 61 15.78 -16.93 -11.20
C GLU A 61 16.48 -18.29 -11.16
N ALA A 62 17.67 -18.34 -10.56
CA ALA A 62 18.43 -19.59 -10.44
C ALA A 62 17.67 -20.66 -9.65
N GLY A 63 17.03 -20.28 -8.54
CA GLY A 63 16.25 -21.20 -7.70
C GLY A 63 15.02 -21.77 -8.41
N PHE A 64 14.26 -20.95 -9.12
CA PHE A 64 13.08 -21.37 -9.87
C PHE A 64 13.46 -22.22 -11.08
N VAL A 65 14.44 -21.79 -11.89
CA VAL A 65 14.94 -22.55 -13.04
C VAL A 65 15.44 -23.93 -12.60
N ALA A 66 16.22 -24.00 -11.52
CA ALA A 66 16.71 -25.28 -10.95
C ALA A 66 15.54 -26.17 -10.52
N ALA A 67 14.49 -25.61 -9.96
CA ALA A 67 13.29 -26.34 -9.55
C ALA A 67 12.35 -26.73 -10.71
N GLY A 68 12.65 -26.32 -11.94
CA GLY A 68 11.88 -26.68 -13.15
C GLY A 68 10.72 -25.73 -13.46
N VAL A 69 10.78 -24.49 -12.95
CA VAL A 69 9.79 -23.44 -13.20
C VAL A 69 10.35 -22.47 -14.24
N ASP A 70 9.57 -22.16 -15.26
CA ASP A 70 9.88 -21.13 -16.24
C ASP A 70 9.78 -19.75 -15.61
N VAL A 71 10.71 -18.84 -15.93
CA VAL A 71 10.82 -17.51 -15.34
C VAL A 71 10.63 -16.44 -16.42
N MET A 72 9.68 -15.54 -16.18
CA MET A 72 9.46 -14.33 -16.96
C MET A 72 10.01 -13.11 -16.19
N LEU A 73 11.07 -12.46 -16.68
CA LEU A 73 11.69 -11.29 -16.07
C LEU A 73 11.17 -10.02 -16.73
N ILE A 74 10.57 -9.12 -15.94
CA ILE A 74 9.96 -7.88 -16.46
C ILE A 74 10.70 -6.60 -16.05
N GLY A 75 11.73 -6.73 -15.20
CA GLY A 75 12.50 -5.59 -14.70
C GLY A 75 11.72 -4.67 -13.76
N PRO A 76 12.12 -3.38 -13.61
CA PRO A 76 11.45 -2.46 -12.72
C PRO A 76 10.05 -2.10 -13.23
N LEU A 77 9.04 -2.43 -12.37
CA LEU A 77 7.62 -2.14 -12.56
C LEU A 77 6.93 -2.08 -11.19
N PRO A 78 5.88 -1.25 -11.02
CA PRO A 78 5.11 -1.20 -9.78
C PRO A 78 4.57 -2.56 -9.34
N THR A 79 4.52 -2.79 -8.02
CA THR A 79 3.95 -4.00 -7.41
C THR A 79 2.58 -4.36 -7.99
N PRO A 80 1.59 -3.42 -8.09
CA PRO A 80 0.31 -3.75 -8.72
C PRO A 80 0.43 -4.12 -10.21
N GLY A 81 1.40 -3.55 -10.92
CA GLY A 81 1.67 -3.94 -12.32
C GLY A 81 2.14 -5.39 -12.44
N ILE A 82 2.94 -5.87 -11.47
CA ILE A 82 3.38 -7.26 -11.43
C ILE A 82 2.19 -8.18 -11.12
N ALA A 83 1.34 -7.82 -10.14
CA ALA A 83 0.12 -8.56 -9.82
C ALA A 83 -0.81 -8.67 -11.05
N TYR A 84 -1.05 -7.56 -11.75
CA TYR A 84 -1.85 -7.54 -12.98
C TYR A 84 -1.25 -8.40 -14.09
N LEU A 85 0.06 -8.28 -14.33
CA LEU A 85 0.75 -9.01 -15.40
C LEU A 85 0.85 -10.52 -15.12
N THR A 86 0.88 -10.94 -13.85
CA THR A 86 0.79 -12.36 -13.47
C THR A 86 -0.46 -13.00 -14.07
N THR A 87 -1.61 -12.35 -13.89
CA THR A 87 -2.87 -12.81 -14.48
C THR A 87 -2.88 -12.62 -16.00
N ARG A 88 -2.40 -11.49 -16.51
CA ARG A 88 -2.48 -11.15 -17.94
C ARG A 88 -1.61 -12.04 -18.83
N PHE A 89 -0.49 -12.53 -18.30
CA PHE A 89 0.42 -13.47 -19.00
C PHE A 89 0.18 -14.93 -18.60
N GLU A 90 -0.91 -15.19 -17.85
CA GLU A 90 -1.32 -16.53 -17.45
C GLU A 90 -0.23 -17.28 -16.67
N CYS A 91 0.56 -16.56 -15.86
CA CYS A 91 1.57 -17.15 -14.99
C CYS A 91 0.90 -17.87 -13.81
N ASP A 92 1.53 -18.92 -13.29
CA ASP A 92 1.03 -19.66 -12.14
C ASP A 92 1.14 -18.85 -10.84
N PHE A 93 2.17 -17.98 -10.76
CA PHE A 93 2.34 -17.04 -9.67
C PHE A 93 3.26 -15.87 -10.06
N GLY A 94 3.25 -14.82 -9.26
CA GLY A 94 4.10 -13.64 -9.41
C GLY A 94 5.01 -13.42 -8.21
N VAL A 95 6.18 -12.82 -8.44
CA VAL A 95 7.14 -12.43 -7.40
C VAL A 95 7.53 -10.98 -7.58
N VAL A 96 7.48 -10.22 -6.49
CA VAL A 96 7.92 -8.83 -6.43
C VAL A 96 9.10 -8.72 -5.49
N ILE A 97 10.18 -8.10 -5.96
CA ILE A 97 11.38 -7.79 -5.16
C ILE A 97 11.30 -6.31 -4.79
N SER A 98 10.82 -6.02 -3.59
CA SER A 98 10.69 -4.66 -3.05
C SER A 98 10.44 -4.64 -1.54
N ALA A 99 10.90 -3.59 -0.87
CA ALA A 99 10.52 -3.24 0.49
C ALA A 99 9.63 -1.99 0.55
N SER A 100 8.85 -1.71 -0.52
CA SER A 100 7.88 -0.60 -0.63
C SER A 100 8.52 0.75 -0.26
N HIS A 101 8.06 1.38 0.80
CA HIS A 101 8.46 2.73 1.24
C HIS A 101 9.76 2.80 2.04
N ASN A 102 10.41 1.66 2.35
CA ASN A 102 11.69 1.66 3.07
C ASN A 102 12.81 2.25 2.21
N LEU A 103 13.90 2.70 2.85
CA LEU A 103 15.12 3.12 2.16
C LEU A 103 15.81 1.93 1.49
N TYR A 104 16.83 2.20 0.67
CA TYR A 104 17.49 1.21 -0.19
C TYR A 104 18.23 0.09 0.57
N ASP A 105 18.58 0.32 1.84
CA ASP A 105 19.25 -0.68 2.70
C ASP A 105 18.40 -1.92 2.94
N ASP A 106 17.08 -1.77 2.89
CA ASP A 106 16.12 -2.87 3.03
C ASP A 106 15.70 -3.39 1.66
N ASN A 107 15.27 -4.65 1.62
CA ASN A 107 14.55 -5.24 0.50
C ASN A 107 13.53 -6.26 0.99
N GLY A 108 12.72 -6.81 0.07
CA GLY A 108 11.72 -7.81 0.38
C GLY A 108 11.37 -8.66 -0.82
N ILE A 109 10.71 -9.78 -0.55
CA ILE A 109 10.21 -10.72 -1.56
C ILE A 109 8.75 -11.00 -1.23
N LYS A 110 7.85 -10.63 -2.16
CA LYS A 110 6.40 -10.81 -2.05
C LYS A 110 5.93 -11.77 -3.12
N PHE A 111 4.89 -12.53 -2.82
CA PHE A 111 4.29 -13.47 -3.76
C PHE A 111 2.85 -13.12 -4.06
N PHE A 112 2.45 -13.36 -5.30
CA PHE A 112 1.08 -13.28 -5.78
C PHE A 112 0.68 -14.62 -6.39
N ASP A 113 -0.56 -15.04 -6.19
CA ASP A 113 -1.12 -16.20 -6.84
C ASP A 113 -1.47 -15.90 -8.32
N ARG A 114 -1.93 -16.90 -9.05
CA ARG A 114 -2.32 -16.78 -10.46
C ARG A 114 -3.45 -15.79 -10.73
N SER A 115 -4.22 -15.41 -9.70
CA SER A 115 -5.26 -14.39 -9.79
C SER A 115 -4.74 -12.97 -9.57
N GLY A 116 -3.43 -12.80 -9.30
CA GLY A 116 -2.83 -11.52 -8.94
C GLY A 116 -3.18 -11.08 -7.51
N ALA A 117 -3.65 -11.97 -6.66
CA ALA A 117 -3.87 -11.73 -5.24
C ALA A 117 -2.66 -12.17 -4.41
N LYS A 118 -2.44 -11.53 -3.24
CA LYS A 118 -1.44 -12.00 -2.28
C LYS A 118 -1.74 -13.43 -1.85
N LEU A 119 -0.70 -14.22 -1.56
CA LEU A 119 -0.87 -15.57 -1.07
C LEU A 119 -1.67 -15.59 0.25
N SER A 120 -2.40 -16.68 0.47
CA SER A 120 -3.04 -16.95 1.76
C SER A 120 -1.99 -17.32 2.83
N ASP A 121 -2.36 -17.17 4.10
CA ASP A 121 -1.50 -17.53 5.23
C ASP A 121 -1.10 -19.01 5.18
N GLU A 122 -1.99 -19.89 4.72
CA GLU A 122 -1.75 -21.33 4.60
C GLU A 122 -0.70 -21.64 3.52
N LEU A 123 -0.71 -20.91 2.41
CA LEU A 123 0.31 -21.06 1.36
C LEU A 123 1.66 -20.54 1.81
N GLU A 124 1.69 -19.38 2.51
CA GLU A 124 2.91 -18.84 3.09
C GLU A 124 3.51 -19.80 4.13
N GLU A 125 2.70 -20.41 5.03
CA GLU A 125 3.14 -21.42 5.99
C GLU A 125 3.65 -22.70 5.29
N SER A 126 3.01 -23.10 4.19
CA SER A 126 3.44 -24.26 3.41
C SER A 126 4.82 -24.01 2.77
N ILE A 127 5.06 -22.80 2.22
CA ILE A 127 6.37 -22.42 1.68
C ILE A 127 7.42 -22.40 2.78
N GLU A 128 7.12 -21.86 3.97
CA GLU A 128 8.05 -21.88 5.10
C GLU A 128 8.39 -23.30 5.55
N SER A 129 7.45 -24.22 5.51
CA SER A 129 7.68 -25.62 5.87
C SER A 129 8.64 -26.30 4.89
N GLU A 130 8.57 -25.95 3.61
CA GLU A 130 9.46 -26.48 2.57
C GLU A 130 10.91 -25.93 2.67
N LEU A 131 11.13 -24.84 3.39
CA LEU A 131 12.49 -24.36 3.72
C LEU A 131 13.29 -25.34 4.61
N ALA A 132 12.65 -26.33 5.23
CA ALA A 132 13.35 -27.40 5.92
C ALA A 132 14.05 -28.40 4.96
N GLN A 133 13.64 -28.41 3.69
CA GLN A 133 14.24 -29.28 2.65
C GLN A 133 15.36 -28.52 1.93
N PRO A 134 16.44 -29.20 1.49
CA PRO A 134 17.47 -28.54 0.69
C PRO A 134 16.93 -28.02 -0.65
N PRO A 135 17.57 -27.01 -1.27
CA PRO A 135 17.18 -26.52 -2.59
C PRO A 135 17.11 -27.65 -3.62
N LEU A 136 16.04 -27.64 -4.42
CA LEU A 136 15.80 -28.63 -5.46
C LEU A 136 16.58 -28.28 -6.73
N THR A 137 17.31 -29.25 -7.30
CA THR A 137 17.80 -29.13 -8.68
C THR A 137 17.34 -30.35 -9.48
N ARG A 138 16.53 -30.12 -10.49
CA ARG A 138 16.03 -31.16 -11.40
C ARG A 138 17.10 -31.53 -12.43
N THR A 139 16.88 -32.63 -13.14
CA THR A 139 17.75 -33.01 -14.25
C THR A 139 17.69 -32.01 -15.40
N SER A 140 18.71 -31.92 -16.23
CA SER A 140 18.81 -30.98 -17.35
C SER A 140 17.60 -30.98 -18.30
N ARG A 141 16.87 -32.09 -18.41
CA ARG A 141 15.64 -32.19 -19.25
C ARG A 141 14.44 -31.48 -18.60
N SER A 142 14.46 -31.28 -17.31
CA SER A 142 13.35 -30.75 -16.51
C SER A 142 13.68 -29.40 -15.85
N LEU A 143 14.76 -28.77 -16.28
CA LEU A 143 15.05 -27.37 -15.85
C LEU A 143 14.06 -26.40 -16.52
N GLY A 144 13.71 -25.35 -15.79
CA GLY A 144 12.96 -24.24 -16.36
C GLY A 144 13.81 -23.37 -17.28
N ARG A 145 13.16 -22.42 -17.95
CA ARG A 145 13.78 -21.44 -18.84
C ARG A 145 13.51 -20.03 -18.35
N ALA A 146 14.52 -19.18 -18.33
CA ALA A 146 14.35 -17.74 -18.07
C ALA A 146 14.23 -16.96 -19.38
N THR A 147 13.27 -16.01 -19.43
CA THR A 147 13.04 -15.12 -20.57
C THR A 147 12.77 -13.71 -20.07
N ARG A 148 13.22 -12.69 -20.84
CA ARG A 148 12.86 -11.28 -20.60
C ARG A 148 11.66 -10.88 -21.43
N VAL A 149 10.74 -10.10 -20.79
CA VAL A 149 9.49 -9.65 -21.43
C VAL A 149 9.55 -8.14 -21.61
N ASP A 150 9.86 -7.68 -22.82
CA ASP A 150 10.06 -6.25 -23.11
C ASP A 150 8.77 -5.42 -23.10
N ARG A 151 7.62 -6.05 -23.43
CA ARG A 151 6.33 -5.35 -23.54
C ARG A 151 5.58 -5.16 -22.21
N SER A 152 6.11 -5.62 -21.10
CA SER A 152 5.45 -5.58 -19.78
C SER A 152 4.99 -4.17 -19.38
N ARG A 153 5.84 -3.16 -19.61
CA ARG A 153 5.50 -1.75 -19.31
C ARG A 153 4.33 -1.26 -20.14
N THR A 154 4.33 -1.51 -21.44
CA THR A 154 3.26 -1.07 -22.36
C THR A 154 1.93 -1.70 -21.96
N VAL A 155 1.92 -3.02 -21.66
CA VAL A 155 0.70 -3.72 -21.26
C VAL A 155 0.14 -3.16 -19.94
N TYR A 156 0.99 -2.82 -18.97
CA TYR A 156 0.53 -2.20 -17.72
C TYR A 156 0.06 -0.74 -17.94
N GLN A 157 0.72 0.03 -18.82
CA GLN A 157 0.29 1.38 -19.19
C GLN A 157 -1.08 1.38 -19.85
N GLU A 158 -1.31 0.49 -20.81
CA GLU A 158 -2.60 0.29 -21.48
C GLU A 158 -3.70 -0.10 -20.47
N PHE A 159 -3.36 -0.98 -19.52
CA PHE A 159 -4.29 -1.33 -18.44
C PHE A 159 -4.66 -0.12 -17.59
N CYS A 160 -3.68 0.63 -17.06
CA CYS A 160 -3.97 1.82 -16.25
C CYS A 160 -4.84 2.82 -17.03
N ALA A 161 -4.51 3.11 -18.28
CA ALA A 161 -5.29 3.99 -19.14
C ALA A 161 -6.73 3.48 -19.33
N SER A 162 -6.93 2.16 -19.45
CA SER A 162 -8.26 1.57 -19.60
C SER A 162 -9.17 1.71 -18.37
N THR A 163 -8.60 2.07 -17.20
CA THR A 163 -9.40 2.34 -15.99
C THR A 163 -10.07 3.70 -15.98
N VAL A 164 -9.65 4.59 -16.88
CA VAL A 164 -10.29 5.90 -17.11
C VAL A 164 -11.50 5.72 -18.03
N PRO A 165 -12.66 6.30 -17.69
CA PRO A 165 -13.85 6.17 -18.52
C PRO A 165 -13.65 6.71 -19.95
N PRO A 166 -14.26 6.08 -20.97
CA PRO A 166 -14.18 6.57 -22.34
C PRO A 166 -14.61 8.04 -22.46
N GLY A 167 -13.85 8.82 -23.22
CA GLY A 167 -14.10 10.23 -23.44
C GLY A 167 -13.60 11.18 -22.35
N VAL A 168 -12.99 10.66 -21.29
CA VAL A 168 -12.26 11.44 -20.28
C VAL A 168 -10.78 11.42 -20.65
N ASP A 169 -10.19 12.60 -20.79
CA ASP A 169 -8.76 12.80 -20.91
C ASP A 169 -8.24 13.76 -19.82
N LEU A 170 -6.95 13.91 -19.70
CA LEU A 170 -6.32 14.78 -18.73
C LEU A 170 -5.82 16.10 -19.35
N SER A 171 -6.29 16.45 -20.55
CA SER A 171 -5.93 17.69 -21.22
C SER A 171 -6.29 18.91 -20.38
N GLY A 172 -5.38 19.88 -20.34
CA GLY A 172 -5.52 21.08 -19.51
C GLY A 172 -5.09 20.91 -18.05
N LEU A 173 -4.75 19.67 -17.60
CA LEU A 173 -4.14 19.48 -16.30
C LEU A 173 -2.61 19.52 -16.43
N LYS A 174 -1.98 20.31 -15.57
CA LYS A 174 -0.55 20.27 -15.28
C LYS A 174 -0.33 19.54 -13.98
N ILE A 175 0.43 18.45 -14.04
CA ILE A 175 0.61 17.51 -12.92
C ILE A 175 2.09 17.41 -12.57
N VAL A 176 2.43 17.58 -11.30
CA VAL A 176 3.74 17.19 -10.77
C VAL A 176 3.64 15.74 -10.31
N VAL A 177 4.52 14.86 -10.80
CA VAL A 177 4.53 13.46 -10.39
C VAL A 177 5.86 13.10 -9.75
N ASP A 178 5.80 12.68 -8.49
CA ASP A 178 6.92 12.15 -7.70
C ASP A 178 6.82 10.62 -7.65
N CYS A 179 7.75 9.96 -8.30
CA CYS A 179 7.83 8.51 -8.34
C CYS A 179 8.78 7.92 -7.29
N ALA A 180 9.18 8.68 -6.26
CA ALA A 180 10.07 8.22 -5.18
C ALA A 180 11.39 7.60 -5.66
N ASN A 181 11.87 7.93 -6.86
CA ASN A 181 12.94 7.19 -7.57
C ASN A 181 12.68 5.67 -7.62
N GLY A 182 11.42 5.26 -7.55
CA GLY A 182 10.93 3.89 -7.44
C GLY A 182 10.47 3.30 -8.77
N ALA A 183 9.73 2.21 -8.67
CA ALA A 183 9.32 1.37 -9.80
C ALA A 183 8.44 2.10 -10.84
N SER A 184 7.72 3.14 -10.40
CA SER A 184 6.83 3.95 -11.25
C SER A 184 7.55 4.97 -12.13
N TYR A 185 8.86 5.17 -12.01
CA TYR A 185 9.61 6.27 -12.61
C TYR A 185 9.47 6.41 -14.14
N LYS A 186 9.23 5.32 -14.84
CA LYS A 186 8.98 5.32 -16.31
C LYS A 186 7.50 5.32 -16.65
N VAL A 187 6.72 4.49 -15.95
CA VAL A 187 5.32 4.27 -16.32
C VAL A 187 4.41 5.39 -15.83
N GLY A 188 4.65 5.94 -14.63
CA GLY A 188 3.82 7.00 -14.05
C GLY A 188 3.73 8.25 -14.92
N PRO A 189 4.86 8.94 -15.21
CA PRO A 189 4.84 10.11 -16.08
C PRO A 189 4.28 9.82 -17.48
N ARG A 190 4.57 8.63 -18.02
CA ARG A 190 4.13 8.24 -19.36
C ARG A 190 2.64 8.04 -19.46
N ILE A 191 2.02 7.32 -18.52
CA ILE A 191 0.57 7.09 -18.49
C ILE A 191 -0.19 8.43 -18.48
N LEU A 192 0.24 9.35 -17.60
CA LEU A 192 -0.41 10.65 -17.45
C LEU A 192 -0.24 11.53 -18.70
N ALA A 193 0.94 11.50 -19.32
CA ALA A 193 1.22 12.23 -20.56
C ALA A 193 0.42 11.66 -21.75
N ASP A 194 0.33 10.33 -21.87
CA ASP A 194 -0.44 9.68 -22.94
C ASP A 194 -1.95 9.97 -22.84
N LEU A 195 -2.44 10.28 -21.61
CA LEU A 195 -3.80 10.74 -21.38
C LEU A 195 -3.98 12.26 -21.57
N GLY A 196 -2.95 13.00 -22.00
CA GLY A 196 -3.03 14.40 -22.39
C GLY A 196 -2.58 15.42 -21.35
N ALA A 197 -2.08 15.01 -20.16
CA ALA A 197 -1.63 15.95 -19.15
C ALA A 197 -0.25 16.55 -19.46
N GLU A 198 -0.01 17.79 -19.03
CA GLU A 198 1.32 18.38 -18.94
C GLU A 198 2.03 17.87 -17.68
N ILE A 199 3.19 17.22 -17.83
CA ILE A 199 3.86 16.52 -16.72
C ILE A 199 5.14 17.22 -16.30
N VAL A 200 5.28 17.44 -14.98
CA VAL A 200 6.53 17.83 -14.33
C VAL A 200 7.01 16.65 -13.48
N PRO A 201 7.94 15.83 -13.97
CA PRO A 201 8.41 14.65 -13.23
C PRO A 201 9.47 15.05 -12.20
N ILE A 202 9.32 14.58 -10.95
CA ILE A 202 10.33 14.60 -9.89
C ILE A 202 10.49 13.20 -9.30
N GLY A 203 11.59 12.92 -8.62
CA GLY A 203 11.82 11.56 -8.10
C GLY A 203 11.83 10.49 -9.21
N CYS A 204 12.29 10.80 -10.41
CA CYS A 204 12.25 9.92 -11.59
C CYS A 204 13.64 9.56 -12.13
N SER A 205 14.71 9.71 -11.32
CA SER A 205 16.09 9.42 -11.70
C SER A 205 16.75 8.42 -10.75
N PRO A 206 16.29 7.16 -10.74
CA PRO A 206 16.78 6.15 -9.82
C PRO A 206 18.26 5.81 -10.08
N ASN A 207 19.05 5.75 -9.02
CA ASN A 207 20.46 5.30 -9.05
C ASN A 207 20.69 3.98 -8.27
N GLY A 208 19.61 3.34 -7.80
CA GLY A 208 19.63 2.11 -7.04
C GLY A 208 19.78 2.29 -5.52
N ARG A 209 20.03 3.52 -5.05
CA ARG A 209 20.26 3.85 -3.63
C ARG A 209 19.44 5.05 -3.14
N ASN A 210 18.71 5.72 -4.00
CA ASN A 210 17.94 6.92 -3.70
C ASN A 210 16.42 6.69 -3.69
N ILE A 211 15.95 5.45 -3.67
CA ILE A 211 14.52 5.13 -3.57
C ILE A 211 13.97 5.61 -2.22
N ASN A 212 12.85 6.32 -2.23
CA ASN A 212 12.19 6.91 -1.06
C ASN A 212 13.05 7.88 -0.22
N ASP A 213 14.21 8.27 -0.69
CA ASP A 213 15.12 9.15 0.05
C ASP A 213 14.73 10.62 -0.15
N GLY A 214 14.01 11.18 0.84
CA GLY A 214 13.49 12.54 0.81
C GLY A 214 12.51 12.84 -0.32
N CYS A 215 11.79 11.84 -0.82
CA CYS A 215 10.83 11.96 -1.91
C CYS A 215 9.70 10.93 -1.79
N GLY A 216 8.69 11.07 -2.64
CA GLY A 216 7.53 10.18 -2.72
C GLY A 216 6.50 10.37 -1.60
N SER A 217 5.61 9.39 -1.44
CA SER A 217 4.43 9.49 -0.56
C SER A 217 4.76 9.62 0.92
N THR A 218 5.95 9.19 1.35
CA THR A 218 6.40 9.29 2.75
C THR A 218 7.18 10.57 3.08
N ALA A 219 7.63 11.32 2.06
CA ALA A 219 8.35 12.58 2.19
C ALA A 219 7.92 13.56 1.08
N PRO A 220 6.67 14.06 1.10
CA PRO A 220 6.10 14.86 0.02
C PRO A 220 6.49 16.35 0.05
N ASP A 221 7.45 16.77 0.88
CA ASP A 221 7.80 18.19 1.08
C ASP A 221 8.21 18.87 -0.22
N LEU A 222 9.05 18.22 -1.05
CA LEU A 222 9.44 18.76 -2.34
C LEU A 222 8.24 18.90 -3.27
N LEU A 223 7.32 17.93 -3.27
CA LEU A 223 6.09 17.99 -4.06
C LEU A 223 5.21 19.16 -3.64
N GLN A 224 5.04 19.38 -2.31
CA GLN A 224 4.25 20.48 -1.76
C GLN A 224 4.78 21.87 -2.18
N LEU A 225 6.09 22.02 -2.31
CA LEU A 225 6.71 23.25 -2.79
C LEU A 225 6.63 23.38 -4.32
N THR A 226 6.80 22.26 -5.04
CA THR A 226 6.86 22.27 -6.49
C THR A 226 5.50 22.56 -7.12
N VAL A 227 4.41 21.98 -6.62
CA VAL A 227 3.07 22.15 -7.18
C VAL A 227 2.68 23.63 -7.34
N PRO A 228 2.66 24.47 -6.29
CA PRO A 228 2.37 25.89 -6.45
C PRO A 228 3.50 26.62 -7.21
N GLY A 229 4.76 26.22 -7.03
CA GLY A 229 5.93 26.84 -7.67
C GLY A 229 5.87 26.81 -9.19
N VAL A 230 5.39 25.71 -9.78
CA VAL A 230 5.21 25.56 -11.23
C VAL A 230 3.77 25.82 -11.69
N ARG A 231 2.90 26.26 -10.78
CA ARG A 231 1.45 26.48 -11.01
C ARG A 231 0.77 25.22 -11.56
N ALA A 232 1.09 24.06 -11.02
CA ALA A 232 0.42 22.83 -11.36
C ALA A 232 -0.98 22.74 -10.71
N ASN A 233 -1.89 22.03 -11.35
CA ASN A 233 -3.24 21.79 -10.84
C ASN A 233 -3.24 20.82 -9.66
N VAL A 234 -2.28 19.87 -9.64
CA VAL A 234 -2.21 18.80 -8.66
C VAL A 234 -0.82 18.16 -8.65
N GLY A 235 -0.42 17.61 -7.52
CA GLY A 235 0.74 16.76 -7.34
C GLY A 235 0.34 15.32 -7.01
N ILE A 236 1.12 14.36 -7.48
CA ILE A 236 0.98 12.92 -7.22
C ILE A 236 2.30 12.45 -6.63
N ALA A 237 2.27 11.83 -5.44
CA ALA A 237 3.41 11.17 -4.84
C ALA A 237 3.11 9.68 -4.66
N LEU A 238 3.94 8.85 -5.26
CA LEU A 238 3.92 7.38 -5.10
C LEU A 238 5.01 6.96 -4.12
N ASP A 239 4.95 5.75 -3.60
CA ASP A 239 6.08 5.15 -2.90
C ASP A 239 6.95 4.31 -3.84
N GLY A 240 8.00 3.71 -3.29
CA GLY A 240 9.04 3.03 -4.07
C GLY A 240 8.54 1.90 -4.96
N ASP A 241 7.48 1.19 -4.59
CA ASP A 241 6.87 0.14 -5.40
C ASP A 241 5.48 0.49 -5.95
N GLY A 242 5.04 1.74 -5.74
CA GLY A 242 3.89 2.32 -6.43
C GLY A 242 2.53 1.81 -5.98
N ASP A 243 2.44 1.16 -4.82
CA ASP A 243 1.18 0.67 -4.26
C ASP A 243 0.48 1.69 -3.34
N ARG A 244 1.16 2.82 -3.02
CA ARG A 244 0.63 3.93 -2.23
C ARG A 244 0.57 5.23 -3.00
N LEU A 245 -0.38 6.07 -2.62
CA LEU A 245 -0.66 7.37 -3.21
C LEU A 245 -0.89 8.43 -2.13
N VAL A 246 -0.18 9.52 -2.24
CA VAL A 246 -0.51 10.80 -1.60
C VAL A 246 -0.62 11.85 -2.70
N MET A 247 -1.59 12.75 -2.60
CA MET A 247 -1.70 13.85 -3.55
C MET A 247 -1.49 15.20 -2.86
N VAL A 248 -1.18 16.20 -3.66
CA VAL A 248 -1.01 17.59 -3.22
C VAL A 248 -1.90 18.47 -4.07
N ASP A 249 -2.73 19.30 -3.44
CA ASP A 249 -3.60 20.24 -4.14
C ASP A 249 -2.79 21.44 -4.72
N HIS A 250 -3.43 22.22 -5.57
CA HIS A 250 -2.81 23.40 -6.21
C HIS A 250 -2.30 24.48 -5.23
N LEU A 251 -2.70 24.40 -3.94
CA LEU A 251 -2.24 25.27 -2.86
C LEU A 251 -1.05 24.69 -2.09
N GLY A 252 -0.54 23.52 -2.48
CA GLY A 252 0.57 22.84 -1.81
C GLY A 252 0.15 22.05 -0.56
N ARG A 253 -1.14 21.80 -0.35
CA ARG A 253 -1.63 21.05 0.81
C ARG A 253 -1.73 19.57 0.51
N ILE A 254 -1.32 18.73 1.45
CA ILE A 254 -1.43 17.28 1.36
C ILE A 254 -2.90 16.85 1.39
N VAL A 255 -3.25 15.95 0.48
CA VAL A 255 -4.49 15.19 0.44
C VAL A 255 -4.10 13.72 0.61
N ASP A 256 -4.30 13.19 1.81
CA ASP A 256 -3.87 11.84 2.18
C ASP A 256 -4.86 10.74 1.75
N GLY A 257 -4.53 9.48 2.08
CA GLY A 257 -5.31 8.33 1.70
C GLY A 257 -6.77 8.39 2.15
N ASP A 258 -7.06 8.92 3.34
CA ASP A 258 -8.44 9.05 3.84
C ASP A 258 -9.24 10.06 3.02
N GLN A 259 -8.63 11.20 2.66
CA GLN A 259 -9.27 12.23 1.85
C GLN A 259 -9.46 11.76 0.39
N LEU A 260 -8.48 11.02 -0.16
CA LEU A 260 -8.58 10.42 -1.50
C LEU A 260 -9.68 9.36 -1.53
N LEU A 261 -9.75 8.51 -0.51
CA LEU A 261 -10.81 7.51 -0.34
C LEU A 261 -12.20 8.18 -0.29
N TYR A 262 -12.32 9.30 0.43
CA TYR A 262 -13.54 10.11 0.47
C TYR A 262 -13.94 10.64 -0.91
N VAL A 263 -12.99 11.20 -1.67
CA VAL A 263 -13.24 11.74 -3.01
C VAL A 263 -13.75 10.66 -3.96
N ILE A 264 -13.06 9.51 -4.00
CA ILE A 264 -13.44 8.37 -4.85
C ILE A 264 -14.81 7.81 -4.43
N ALA A 265 -15.03 7.61 -3.13
CA ALA A 265 -16.29 7.07 -2.60
C ALA A 265 -17.50 7.92 -2.99
N ARG A 266 -17.37 9.24 -2.87
CA ARG A 266 -18.44 10.18 -3.25
C ARG A 266 -18.73 10.14 -4.74
N ALA A 267 -17.69 10.10 -5.56
CA ALA A 267 -17.86 10.01 -7.01
C ALA A 267 -18.57 8.72 -7.42
N LEU A 268 -18.16 7.57 -6.88
CA LEU A 268 -18.81 6.29 -7.12
C LEU A 268 -20.28 6.28 -6.63
N LYS A 269 -20.55 6.90 -5.47
CA LYS A 269 -21.92 7.03 -4.95
C LYS A 269 -22.80 7.87 -5.87
N GLN A 270 -22.28 9.01 -6.36
CA GLN A 270 -23.00 9.90 -7.29
C GLN A 270 -23.27 9.23 -8.64
N ALA A 271 -22.31 8.42 -9.12
CA ALA A 271 -22.46 7.62 -10.33
C ALA A 271 -23.37 6.38 -10.15
N GLY A 272 -23.79 6.07 -8.93
CA GLY A 272 -24.60 4.86 -8.63
C GLY A 272 -23.82 3.55 -8.78
N THR A 273 -22.48 3.59 -8.78
CA THR A 273 -21.60 2.43 -9.00
C THR A 273 -20.90 1.94 -7.74
N LEU A 274 -21.02 2.66 -6.61
CA LEU A 274 -20.49 2.20 -5.33
C LEU A 274 -21.23 0.95 -4.88
N ARG A 275 -20.49 -0.11 -4.59
CA ARG A 275 -21.02 -1.38 -4.07
C ARG A 275 -20.44 -1.65 -2.68
N GLY A 276 -21.31 -2.10 -1.76
CA GLY A 276 -20.95 -2.39 -0.37
C GLY A 276 -20.47 -1.16 0.41
N PRO A 277 -19.97 -1.37 1.63
CA PRO A 277 -19.39 -0.31 2.44
C PRO A 277 -18.02 0.13 1.92
N VAL A 278 -17.62 1.36 2.26
CA VAL A 278 -16.21 1.77 2.19
C VAL A 278 -15.49 1.22 3.43
N VAL A 279 -14.33 0.61 3.25
CA VAL A 279 -13.57 0.03 4.34
C VAL A 279 -12.28 0.80 4.57
N GLY A 280 -12.12 1.36 5.77
CA GLY A 280 -10.86 1.90 6.26
C GLY A 280 -10.25 1.01 7.33
N THR A 281 -9.28 1.54 8.08
CA THR A 281 -8.71 0.86 9.23
C THR A 281 -9.10 1.54 10.55
N VAL A 282 -8.77 0.91 11.66
CA VAL A 282 -8.88 1.55 12.98
C VAL A 282 -8.03 2.80 13.10
N MET A 283 -7.11 3.07 12.16
CA MET A 283 -6.29 4.29 12.12
C MET A 283 -6.84 5.37 11.19
N SER A 284 -7.82 5.06 10.34
CA SER A 284 -8.46 6.07 9.47
C SER A 284 -9.08 7.19 10.29
N ASN A 285 -8.89 8.43 9.86
CA ASN A 285 -9.35 9.62 10.57
C ASN A 285 -10.88 9.60 10.78
N PHE A 286 -11.35 10.06 11.93
CA PHE A 286 -12.78 10.12 12.23
C PHE A 286 -13.56 11.02 11.25
N GLY A 287 -12.87 12.04 10.70
CA GLY A 287 -13.42 12.90 9.65
C GLY A 287 -13.85 12.14 8.38
N LEU A 288 -13.16 11.05 8.03
CA LEU A 288 -13.56 10.18 6.91
C LEU A 288 -14.92 9.54 7.22
N GLU A 289 -15.07 8.92 8.38
CA GLU A 289 -16.34 8.30 8.80
C GLU A 289 -17.48 9.31 8.83
N ALA A 290 -17.24 10.49 9.42
CA ALA A 290 -18.23 11.57 9.51
C ALA A 290 -18.64 12.07 8.11
N GLY A 291 -17.68 12.31 7.21
CA GLY A 291 -17.92 12.78 5.86
C GLY A 291 -18.66 11.76 4.98
N LEU A 292 -18.30 10.48 5.10
CA LEU A 292 -18.99 9.40 4.38
C LEU A 292 -20.42 9.21 4.90
N ARG A 293 -20.62 9.23 6.22
CA ARG A 293 -21.95 9.17 6.85
C ARG A 293 -22.86 10.32 6.40
N ALA A 294 -22.33 11.54 6.36
CA ALA A 294 -23.06 12.71 5.85
C ALA A 294 -23.43 12.58 4.36
N SER A 295 -22.67 11.76 3.61
CA SER A 295 -22.94 11.45 2.19
C SER A 295 -23.84 10.20 2.01
N GLY A 296 -24.34 9.60 3.09
CA GLY A 296 -25.14 8.38 3.04
C GLY A 296 -24.37 7.15 2.56
N ILE A 297 -23.06 7.09 2.88
CA ILE A 297 -22.15 6.00 2.55
C ILE A 297 -21.81 5.25 3.83
N GLU A 298 -22.03 3.92 3.84
CA GLU A 298 -21.62 3.06 4.95
C GLU A 298 -20.10 2.96 5.02
N PHE A 299 -19.56 3.07 6.23
CA PHE A 299 -18.14 2.94 6.51
C PHE A 299 -17.88 1.85 7.54
N ARG A 300 -16.87 1.01 7.31
CA ARG A 300 -16.40 -0.02 8.24
C ARG A 300 -14.92 0.12 8.51
N ARG A 301 -14.48 -0.35 9.69
CA ARG A 301 -13.08 -0.30 10.12
C ARG A 301 -12.52 -1.71 10.27
N ALA A 302 -11.49 -2.01 9.49
CA ALA A 302 -10.68 -3.22 9.63
C ALA A 302 -9.52 -2.99 10.60
N ALA A 303 -8.82 -4.05 10.97
CA ALA A 303 -7.49 -3.94 11.59
C ALA A 303 -6.50 -3.27 10.63
N VAL A 304 -5.37 -2.78 11.15
CA VAL A 304 -4.31 -2.16 10.35
C VAL A 304 -3.64 -3.22 9.48
N GLY A 305 -3.55 -2.94 8.19
CA GLY A 305 -2.95 -3.78 7.16
C GLY A 305 -3.92 -4.05 6.02
N ASP A 306 -3.44 -3.91 4.79
CA ASP A 306 -4.20 -4.03 3.56
C ASP A 306 -4.93 -5.38 3.42
N ARG A 307 -4.34 -6.48 3.91
CA ARG A 307 -4.98 -7.81 3.92
C ARG A 307 -6.29 -7.83 4.72
N TYR A 308 -6.36 -7.09 5.84
CA TYR A 308 -7.58 -7.02 6.65
C TYR A 308 -8.66 -6.15 6.00
N VAL A 309 -8.24 -5.06 5.34
CA VAL A 309 -9.13 -4.22 4.53
C VAL A 309 -9.70 -5.05 3.38
N LEU A 310 -8.85 -5.77 2.65
CA LEU A 310 -9.25 -6.65 1.54
C LEU A 310 -10.21 -7.76 1.99
N ALA A 311 -9.91 -8.43 3.12
CA ALA A 311 -10.77 -9.48 3.66
C ALA A 311 -12.17 -8.95 4.00
N MET A 312 -12.25 -7.80 4.68
CA MET A 312 -13.52 -7.16 5.03
C MET A 312 -14.29 -6.68 3.78
N LEU A 313 -13.60 -6.15 2.76
CA LEU A 313 -14.22 -5.79 1.48
C LEU A 313 -14.84 -7.00 0.79
N ARG A 314 -14.11 -8.12 0.73
CA ARG A 314 -14.62 -9.37 0.12
C ARG A 314 -15.84 -9.91 0.86
N GLU A 315 -15.79 -9.96 2.19
CA GLU A 315 -16.91 -10.38 3.05
C GLU A 315 -18.15 -9.49 2.85
N ALA A 316 -17.95 -8.18 2.79
CA ALA A 316 -19.01 -7.19 2.65
C ALA A 316 -19.42 -6.91 1.20
N GLN A 317 -18.82 -7.59 0.20
CA GLN A 317 -18.99 -7.32 -1.23
C GLN A 317 -18.72 -5.85 -1.61
N GLY A 318 -17.81 -5.19 -0.86
CA GLY A 318 -17.36 -3.82 -1.10
C GLY A 318 -16.27 -3.75 -2.17
N ILE A 319 -16.19 -2.62 -2.85
CA ILE A 319 -15.21 -2.41 -3.93
C ILE A 319 -14.15 -1.35 -3.59
N LEU A 320 -14.35 -0.58 -2.52
CA LEU A 320 -13.47 0.54 -2.21
C LEU A 320 -13.06 0.51 -0.74
N GLY A 321 -11.77 0.57 -0.49
CA GLY A 321 -11.21 0.65 0.85
C GLY A 321 -9.77 1.10 0.83
N GLY A 322 -9.19 1.33 2.00
CA GLY A 322 -7.78 1.73 2.06
C GLY A 322 -7.34 2.22 3.42
N GLU A 323 -6.13 2.73 3.44
CA GLU A 323 -5.44 3.23 4.62
C GLU A 323 -5.06 4.70 4.46
N THR A 324 -4.95 5.42 5.56
CA THR A 324 -4.47 6.82 5.60
C THR A 324 -3.10 6.98 4.90
N SER A 325 -2.27 5.92 4.92
CA SER A 325 -0.96 5.86 4.24
C SER A 325 -1.04 5.94 2.71
N GLY A 326 -2.24 5.89 2.14
CA GLY A 326 -2.46 5.97 0.70
C GLY A 326 -2.52 4.61 -0.02
N HIS A 327 -2.45 3.49 0.68
CA HIS A 327 -2.72 2.19 0.09
C HIS A 327 -4.24 2.02 -0.09
N ILE A 328 -4.73 2.27 -1.30
CA ILE A 328 -6.14 2.30 -1.65
C ILE A 328 -6.48 1.15 -2.60
N LEU A 329 -7.52 0.41 -2.26
CA LEU A 329 -8.06 -0.72 -3.01
C LEU A 329 -9.28 -0.29 -3.82
N CYS A 330 -9.21 -0.39 -5.14
CA CYS A 330 -10.32 -0.21 -6.08
C CYS A 330 -10.61 -1.57 -6.73
N LEU A 331 -11.35 -2.44 -6.02
CA LEU A 331 -11.52 -3.86 -6.40
C LEU A 331 -12.37 -4.08 -7.67
N ASP A 332 -13.01 -3.05 -8.18
CA ASP A 332 -13.64 -3.08 -9.51
C ASP A 332 -12.63 -2.84 -10.65
N LYS A 333 -11.39 -2.49 -10.33
CA LYS A 333 -10.29 -2.21 -11.27
C LYS A 333 -9.09 -3.15 -11.08
N THR A 334 -8.66 -3.34 -9.83
CA THR A 334 -7.42 -4.04 -9.47
C THR A 334 -7.64 -5.07 -8.37
N THR A 335 -6.71 -6.02 -8.21
CA THR A 335 -6.75 -7.03 -7.15
C THR A 335 -6.02 -6.60 -5.87
N THR A 336 -5.23 -5.53 -5.95
CA THR A 336 -4.40 -4.97 -4.87
C THR A 336 -4.38 -3.44 -4.94
N GLY A 337 -3.78 -2.76 -3.98
CA GLY A 337 -3.58 -1.32 -4.04
C GLY A 337 -2.72 -0.92 -5.23
N ASP A 338 -3.13 0.14 -5.96
CA ASP A 338 -2.43 0.67 -7.12
C ASP A 338 -2.49 2.20 -7.08
N GLY A 339 -1.35 2.82 -6.76
CA GLY A 339 -1.27 4.27 -6.62
C GLY A 339 -1.56 5.02 -7.93
N LEU A 340 -1.17 4.47 -9.09
CA LEU A 340 -1.44 5.08 -10.39
C LEU A 340 -2.92 4.97 -10.76
N VAL A 341 -3.54 3.80 -10.60
CA VAL A 341 -4.98 3.63 -10.84
C VAL A 341 -5.79 4.53 -9.93
N CYS A 342 -5.46 4.59 -8.62
CA CYS A 342 -6.15 5.47 -7.68
C CYS A 342 -5.99 6.95 -8.05
N ALA A 343 -4.79 7.40 -8.46
CA ALA A 343 -4.57 8.75 -8.96
C ALA A 343 -5.44 9.04 -10.18
N LEU A 344 -5.53 8.11 -11.13
CA LEU A 344 -6.38 8.24 -12.31
C LEU A 344 -7.88 8.34 -11.96
N GLN A 345 -8.36 7.62 -10.93
CA GLN A 345 -9.74 7.78 -10.47
C GLN A 345 -9.99 9.19 -9.93
N VAL A 346 -9.06 9.74 -9.11
CA VAL A 346 -9.19 11.12 -8.58
C VAL A 346 -9.12 12.15 -9.71
N LEU A 347 -8.17 12.01 -10.64
CA LEU A 347 -8.04 12.90 -11.79
C LEU A 347 -9.29 12.85 -12.69
N THR A 348 -9.89 11.67 -12.85
CA THR A 348 -11.18 11.51 -13.55
C THR A 348 -12.27 12.33 -12.88
N VAL A 349 -12.37 12.30 -11.55
CA VAL A 349 -13.36 13.12 -10.82
C VAL A 349 -13.10 14.61 -11.01
N MET A 350 -11.82 15.04 -10.99
CA MET A 350 -11.46 16.43 -11.25
C MET A 350 -11.90 16.88 -12.64
N GLN A 351 -11.63 16.08 -13.68
CA GLN A 351 -12.00 16.38 -15.06
C GLN A 351 -13.53 16.39 -15.29
N GLN A 352 -14.23 15.39 -14.78
CA GLN A 352 -15.68 15.29 -14.94
C GLN A 352 -16.46 16.40 -14.23
N THR A 353 -15.93 16.87 -13.09
CA THR A 353 -16.59 17.90 -12.28
C THR A 353 -16.11 19.32 -12.56
N GLY A 354 -14.93 19.48 -13.20
CA GLY A 354 -14.26 20.77 -13.36
C GLY A 354 -13.78 21.39 -12.04
N ARG A 355 -13.74 20.62 -10.93
CA ARG A 355 -13.43 21.09 -9.59
C ARG A 355 -11.99 20.75 -9.21
N PRO A 356 -11.25 21.68 -8.56
CA PRO A 356 -9.93 21.40 -8.07
C PRO A 356 -9.95 20.37 -6.90
N LEU A 357 -8.86 19.61 -6.73
CA LEU A 357 -8.74 18.61 -5.67
C LEU A 357 -9.01 19.18 -4.27
N ALA A 358 -8.55 20.41 -4.00
CA ALA A 358 -8.81 21.13 -2.76
C ALA A 358 -10.30 21.22 -2.41
N GLU A 359 -11.15 21.47 -3.40
CA GLU A 359 -12.59 21.56 -3.23
C GLU A 359 -13.24 20.19 -3.08
N LEU A 360 -12.81 19.20 -3.86
CA LEU A 360 -13.31 17.83 -3.77
C LEU A 360 -13.03 17.21 -2.40
N ALA A 361 -11.83 17.44 -1.84
CA ALA A 361 -11.43 16.93 -0.53
C ALA A 361 -12.05 17.71 0.64
N SER A 362 -12.52 18.94 0.45
CA SER A 362 -12.99 19.84 1.53
C SER A 362 -14.22 19.30 2.27
N GLY A 363 -14.99 18.39 1.68
CA GLY A 363 -16.13 17.75 2.33
C GLY A 363 -15.74 16.75 3.43
N MET A 364 -14.49 16.37 3.51
CA MET A 364 -13.92 15.62 4.64
C MET A 364 -13.07 16.56 5.49
N GLN A 365 -13.60 16.97 6.62
CA GLN A 365 -12.82 17.73 7.60
C GLN A 365 -11.97 16.76 8.44
N LYS A 366 -10.65 16.90 8.40
CA LYS A 366 -9.77 16.14 9.30
C LYS A 366 -9.97 16.55 10.74
N TYR A 367 -10.15 15.57 11.59
CA TYR A 367 -10.19 15.76 13.02
C TYR A 367 -8.76 15.71 13.58
N PRO A 368 -8.41 16.66 14.49
CA PRO A 368 -7.20 16.54 15.29
C PRO A 368 -7.04 15.18 15.91
N GLN A 369 -5.87 14.57 15.73
CA GLN A 369 -5.51 13.26 16.24
C GLN A 369 -4.26 13.38 17.11
N VAL A 370 -4.34 12.92 18.36
CA VAL A 370 -3.20 12.88 19.27
C VAL A 370 -2.86 11.44 19.58
N LEU A 371 -1.64 11.03 19.24
CA LEU A 371 -1.10 9.70 19.50
C LEU A 371 0.02 9.80 20.53
N LEU A 372 -0.15 9.11 21.65
CA LEU A 372 0.85 9.00 22.71
C LEU A 372 1.29 7.55 22.88
N ASN A 373 2.59 7.33 23.00
CA ASN A 373 3.17 6.03 23.26
C ASN A 373 3.54 5.90 24.73
N VAL A 374 2.83 5.06 25.46
CA VAL A 374 3.09 4.79 26.89
C VAL A 374 3.97 3.56 27.02
N LYS A 375 5.22 3.75 27.48
CA LYS A 375 6.13 2.61 27.79
C LYS A 375 5.62 1.90 29.03
N VAL A 376 5.59 0.58 29.00
CA VAL A 376 5.11 -0.30 30.07
C VAL A 376 6.18 -1.35 30.39
N ALA A 377 6.27 -1.78 31.66
CA ALA A 377 7.24 -2.80 32.05
C ALA A 377 6.92 -4.18 31.44
N GLN A 378 5.62 -4.50 31.38
CA GLN A 378 5.11 -5.73 30.75
C GLN A 378 3.87 -5.39 29.93
N ARG A 379 3.68 -6.12 28.82
CA ARG A 379 2.47 -6.00 28.02
C ARG A 379 1.26 -6.48 28.81
N PHE A 380 0.18 -5.71 28.79
CA PHE A 380 -1.12 -6.08 29.33
C PHE A 380 -2.23 -5.60 28.38
N ASP A 381 -3.39 -6.17 28.53
CA ASP A 381 -4.58 -5.67 27.86
C ASP A 381 -5.14 -4.47 28.64
N PRO A 382 -5.00 -3.24 28.13
CA PRO A 382 -5.48 -2.06 28.83
C PRO A 382 -7.01 -2.04 29.00
N ALA A 383 -7.76 -2.72 28.12
CA ALA A 383 -9.21 -2.83 28.23
C ALA A 383 -9.67 -3.72 29.41
N ALA A 384 -8.80 -4.61 29.88
CA ALA A 384 -9.08 -5.46 31.05
C ALA A 384 -8.90 -4.72 32.39
N VAL A 385 -8.31 -3.49 32.39
CA VAL A 385 -8.09 -2.71 33.62
C VAL A 385 -9.26 -1.76 33.87
N PRO A 386 -10.03 -1.91 34.97
CA PRO A 386 -11.23 -1.11 35.22
C PRO A 386 -11.00 0.40 35.16
N ALA A 387 -9.94 0.90 35.80
CA ALA A 387 -9.62 2.33 35.82
C ALA A 387 -9.35 2.89 34.41
N VAL A 388 -8.71 2.12 33.52
CA VAL A 388 -8.46 2.50 32.13
C VAL A 388 -9.76 2.49 31.32
N SER A 389 -10.57 1.45 31.46
CA SER A 389 -11.88 1.34 30.79
C SER A 389 -12.86 2.43 31.21
N GLU A 390 -12.86 2.82 32.49
CA GLU A 390 -13.64 3.96 33.00
C GLU A 390 -13.16 5.30 32.42
N ALA A 391 -11.84 5.50 32.27
CA ALA A 391 -11.26 6.68 31.64
C ALA A 391 -11.67 6.75 30.16
N VAL A 392 -11.56 5.65 29.42
CA VAL A 392 -12.03 5.56 28.03
C VAL A 392 -13.50 5.96 27.92
N ALA A 393 -14.38 5.33 28.70
CA ALA A 393 -15.82 5.61 28.68
C ALA A 393 -16.16 7.05 29.04
N ARG A 394 -15.42 7.68 29.96
CA ARG A 394 -15.58 9.09 30.32
C ARG A 394 -15.17 10.00 29.15
N ILE A 395 -14.02 9.75 28.53
CA ILE A 395 -13.51 10.52 27.40
C ILE A 395 -14.46 10.38 26.20
N GLU A 396 -14.90 9.17 25.84
CA GLU A 396 -15.84 8.98 24.74
C GLU A 396 -17.15 9.73 24.95
N ARG A 397 -17.67 9.75 26.19
CA ARG A 397 -18.84 10.59 26.52
C ARG A 397 -18.57 12.07 26.34
N SER A 398 -17.39 12.56 26.72
CA SER A 398 -17.02 13.97 26.56
C SER A 398 -16.87 14.38 25.11
N LEU A 399 -16.47 13.44 24.21
CA LEU A 399 -16.38 13.67 22.78
C LEU A 399 -17.75 13.74 22.09
N GLY A 400 -18.85 13.33 22.78
CA GLY A 400 -20.23 13.54 22.31
C GLY A 400 -20.56 12.88 20.96
N GLY A 401 -19.87 11.79 20.59
CA GLY A 401 -20.03 11.13 19.28
C GLY A 401 -19.32 11.86 18.13
N GLU A 402 -18.54 12.91 18.43
CA GLU A 402 -17.73 13.67 17.47
C GLU A 402 -16.23 13.42 17.69
N GLY A 403 -15.89 12.20 17.99
CA GLY A 403 -14.53 11.74 18.21
C GLY A 403 -14.51 10.31 18.71
N ARG A 404 -13.32 9.80 18.99
CA ARG A 404 -13.13 8.42 19.44
C ARG A 404 -11.79 8.23 20.15
N VAL A 405 -11.71 7.10 20.85
CA VAL A 405 -10.50 6.62 21.50
C VAL A 405 -10.06 5.32 20.83
N VAL A 406 -8.77 5.16 20.59
CA VAL A 406 -8.16 3.89 20.21
C VAL A 406 -7.02 3.58 21.17
N LEU A 407 -7.12 2.44 21.81
CA LEU A 407 -6.16 1.98 22.79
C LEU A 407 -5.67 0.58 22.38
N ARG A 408 -4.37 0.41 22.13
CA ARG A 408 -3.84 -0.88 21.71
C ARG A 408 -2.42 -1.12 22.18
N PRO A 409 -2.05 -2.35 22.59
CA PRO A 409 -0.67 -2.72 22.80
C PRO A 409 0.09 -2.76 21.46
N SER A 410 1.37 -2.40 21.48
CA SER A 410 2.27 -2.60 20.33
C SER A 410 2.56 -4.09 20.14
N GLY A 411 2.60 -4.53 18.88
CA GLY A 411 2.94 -5.92 18.55
C GLY A 411 4.40 -6.29 18.84
N THR A 412 5.30 -5.31 18.76
CA THR A 412 6.77 -5.54 18.81
C THR A 412 7.46 -4.96 20.04
N GLU A 413 6.92 -3.92 20.65
CA GLU A 413 7.53 -3.17 21.74
C GLU A 413 6.68 -3.24 23.02
N PRO A 414 7.27 -3.06 24.23
CA PRO A 414 6.52 -2.92 25.47
C PRO A 414 5.91 -1.51 25.58
N VAL A 415 4.99 -1.20 24.68
CA VAL A 415 4.34 0.11 24.54
C VAL A 415 2.85 -0.10 24.35
N ILE A 416 2.04 0.69 25.04
CA ILE A 416 0.61 0.87 24.76
C ILE A 416 0.44 2.19 23.99
N ARG A 417 -0.20 2.10 22.84
CA ARG A 417 -0.52 3.25 21.99
C ARG A 417 -1.88 3.79 22.37
N VAL A 418 -1.89 5.04 22.81
CA VAL A 418 -3.08 5.80 23.18
C VAL A 418 -3.35 6.80 22.07
N MET A 419 -4.47 6.71 21.39
CA MET A 419 -4.88 7.65 20.37
C MET A 419 -6.27 8.20 20.69
N VAL A 420 -6.40 9.53 20.66
CA VAL A 420 -7.67 10.22 20.77
C VAL A 420 -7.84 11.13 19.56
N GLU A 421 -9.03 11.13 19.00
CA GLU A 421 -9.48 12.03 17.94
C GLU A 421 -10.71 12.81 18.40
N GLY A 422 -10.77 14.10 18.06
CA GLY A 422 -11.89 14.96 18.38
C GLY A 422 -11.82 16.28 17.61
N ARG A 423 -12.90 17.06 17.59
CA ARG A 423 -12.97 18.31 16.83
C ARG A 423 -12.06 19.42 17.34
N ASP A 424 -11.91 19.50 18.65
CA ASP A 424 -11.07 20.53 19.30
C ASP A 424 -9.70 19.95 19.65
N GLU A 425 -8.64 20.54 19.13
CA GLU A 425 -7.28 20.05 19.33
C GLU A 425 -6.84 20.09 20.80
N SER A 426 -7.21 21.15 21.54
CA SER A 426 -6.83 21.30 22.94
C SER A 426 -7.51 20.26 23.82
N ALA A 427 -8.82 20.07 23.62
CA ALA A 427 -9.60 19.04 24.33
C ALA A 427 -9.11 17.63 23.97
N THR A 428 -8.79 17.38 22.69
CA THR A 428 -8.26 16.09 22.22
C THR A 428 -6.92 15.78 22.88
N ARG A 429 -6.03 16.76 22.97
CA ARG A 429 -4.72 16.64 23.62
C ARG A 429 -4.84 16.39 25.11
N ALA A 430 -5.74 17.13 25.80
CA ALA A 430 -6.01 16.93 27.22
C ALA A 430 -6.54 15.50 27.49
N ALA A 431 -7.50 15.04 26.70
CA ALA A 431 -8.07 13.70 26.80
C ALA A 431 -7.03 12.60 26.54
N ALA A 432 -6.17 12.77 25.53
CA ALA A 432 -5.09 11.83 25.27
C ALA A 432 -4.07 11.75 26.42
N THR A 433 -3.75 12.90 27.02
CA THR A 433 -2.85 12.97 28.18
C THR A 433 -3.47 12.29 29.40
N GLU A 434 -4.75 12.58 29.71
CA GLU A 434 -5.49 11.94 30.79
C GLU A 434 -5.49 10.39 30.64
N LEU A 435 -5.76 9.91 29.42
CA LEU A 435 -5.78 8.48 29.18
C LEU A 435 -4.38 7.84 29.27
N ALA A 436 -3.36 8.55 28.79
CA ALA A 436 -1.98 8.09 28.90
C ALA A 436 -1.52 7.95 30.35
N GLU A 437 -1.92 8.90 31.24
CA GLU A 437 -1.62 8.82 32.67
C GLU A 437 -2.40 7.67 33.33
N ALA A 438 -3.65 7.43 32.96
CA ALA A 438 -4.41 6.27 33.46
C ALA A 438 -3.75 4.93 33.05
N VAL A 439 -3.27 4.81 31.81
CA VAL A 439 -2.53 3.64 31.33
C VAL A 439 -1.21 3.47 32.08
N LYS A 440 -0.47 4.56 32.31
CA LYS A 440 0.80 4.57 33.03
C LYS A 440 0.61 4.15 34.49
N ALA A 441 -0.43 4.65 35.16
CA ALA A 441 -0.76 4.24 36.52
C ALA A 441 -1.16 2.77 36.62
N ALA A 442 -1.79 2.20 35.60
CA ALA A 442 -2.13 0.80 35.53
C ALA A 442 -0.94 -0.13 35.24
N ALA A 443 0.12 0.43 34.66
CA ALA A 443 1.34 -0.33 34.34
C ALA A 443 2.31 -0.48 35.52
N GLY A 444 2.10 0.20 36.65
CA GLY A 444 2.91 0.18 37.89
C GLY A 444 4.01 1.20 37.82
#